data_819a5529ccebed7b8ad80a6dd90e59a7
#
_entry.id   819a5529ccebed7b8ad80a6dd90e59a7
#
_cell.length_a   1.000
_cell.length_b   1.000
_cell.length_c   1.000
_cell.angle_alpha   90.00
_cell.angle_beta   90.00
_cell.angle_gamma   90.00
#
_symmetry.space_group_name_H-M   'P 1'
#
loop_
_entity.id
_entity.type
_entity.pdbx_description
1 polymer ?
#
loop_
_entity_poly.entity_id
_entity_poly.type
_entity_poly.pdbx_seq_one_letter_code
_entity_poly.pdbx_strand_id
1 'polypeptide(L)'
;MIFPEEDYVSSAKSMGLTSLAISDFATLRGTPEFVHACKKANIKPIVGVDFLIDELLFTLYVKNENGYKNLLRLFTDYHKGLVTLDNYASYTCDLIVVLSITSPKFKDAFNSDKFNYWLVDVQRGIDNFYLGIAPDKEDYLYHIQVREFAVSHTYKTVAFPFVQYLKKEDAVVLKMVEAVSENKPLAIKELEGSNYLLSNDEMLVHYTEEEIHATNEIADSVDFNLITKRGKLLEYKNDLGMTSDEYLHHLVRLALQKTGFIRRHSYVNRAKYELD
;
A
#
# COMPACT_ATOMS: atom_id res chain seq x y z
N MET A 1 6.70 2.67 5.89
CA MET A 1 6.47 3.41 7.16
C MET A 1 7.43 2.92 8.23
N ILE A 2 7.88 3.79 9.14
CA ILE A 2 8.79 3.43 10.25
C ILE A 2 8.08 3.31 11.61
N PHE A 3 6.75 3.27 11.62
CA PHE A 3 5.88 3.20 12.81
C PHE A 3 4.76 2.17 12.61
N PRO A 4 4.17 1.65 13.70
CA PRO A 4 3.03 0.73 13.64
C PRO A 4 1.77 1.40 13.05
N GLU A 5 0.93 0.63 12.38
CA GLU A 5 -0.32 1.10 11.78
C GLU A 5 -1.30 1.66 12.83
N GLU A 6 -1.28 1.13 14.05
CA GLU A 6 -2.11 1.64 15.16
C GLU A 6 -1.72 3.07 15.56
N ASP A 7 -0.43 3.42 15.55
CA ASP A 7 0.05 4.77 15.86
C ASP A 7 -0.32 5.76 14.75
N TYR A 8 -0.26 5.33 13.49
CA TYR A 8 -0.70 6.11 12.33
C TYR A 8 -2.18 6.49 12.44
N VAL A 9 -3.02 5.48 12.69
CA VAL A 9 -4.47 5.67 12.84
C VAL A 9 -4.81 6.54 14.06
N SER A 10 -4.10 6.33 15.19
CA SER A 10 -4.31 7.12 16.41
C SER A 10 -3.93 8.61 16.21
N SER A 11 -2.84 8.87 15.50
CA SER A 11 -2.42 10.24 15.14
C SER A 11 -3.42 10.90 14.20
N ALA A 12 -3.88 10.21 13.16
CA ALA A 12 -4.90 10.69 12.25
C ALA A 12 -6.20 11.03 12.98
N LYS A 13 -6.64 10.17 13.90
CA LYS A 13 -7.82 10.41 14.73
C LYS A 13 -7.68 11.66 15.61
N SER A 14 -6.51 11.86 16.22
CA SER A 14 -6.24 13.03 17.06
C SER A 14 -6.27 14.34 16.27
N MET A 15 -5.98 14.29 14.96
CA MET A 15 -6.07 15.41 14.01
C MET A 15 -7.48 15.61 13.44
N GLY A 16 -8.46 14.76 13.80
CA GLY A 16 -9.83 14.85 13.33
C GLY A 16 -10.07 14.29 11.93
N LEU A 17 -9.14 13.51 11.38
CA LEU A 17 -9.30 12.87 10.07
C LEU A 17 -10.39 11.80 10.13
N THR A 18 -11.27 11.77 9.13
CA THR A 18 -12.40 10.82 9.02
C THR A 18 -12.10 9.65 8.09
N SER A 19 -11.13 9.81 7.22
CA SER A 19 -10.63 8.78 6.30
C SER A 19 -9.10 8.79 6.29
N LEU A 20 -8.50 7.64 6.02
CA LEU A 20 -7.05 7.49 5.99
C LEU A 20 -6.67 6.44 4.95
N ALA A 21 -5.60 6.70 4.20
CA ALA A 21 -5.10 5.78 3.19
C ALA A 21 -3.82 5.09 3.66
N ILE A 22 -3.64 3.84 3.22
CA ILE A 22 -2.37 3.14 3.25
C ILE A 22 -1.96 2.77 1.84
N SER A 23 -0.71 3.03 1.48
CA SER A 23 -0.08 2.49 0.29
C SER A 23 1.37 2.17 0.59
N ASP A 24 1.73 0.90 0.49
CA ASP A 24 3.10 0.43 0.65
C ASP A 24 3.66 0.00 -0.70
N PHE A 25 4.98 0.12 -0.86
CA PHE A 25 5.64 -0.22 -2.12
C PHE A 25 5.60 -1.73 -2.38
N ALA A 26 4.86 -2.13 -3.42
CA ALA A 26 4.72 -3.50 -3.89
C ALA A 26 4.40 -4.52 -2.79
N THR A 27 3.61 -4.12 -1.76
CA THR A 27 3.20 -5.01 -0.67
C THR A 27 1.83 -4.64 -0.10
N LEU A 28 1.16 -5.63 0.50
CA LEU A 28 -0.13 -5.48 1.21
C LEU A 28 -0.01 -5.95 2.67
N ARG A 29 1.22 -6.05 3.20
CA ARG A 29 1.45 -6.66 4.52
C ARG A 29 0.76 -5.92 5.65
N GLY A 30 0.87 -4.60 5.69
CA GLY A 30 0.26 -3.76 6.74
C GLY A 30 -1.25 -3.57 6.59
N THR A 31 -1.84 -3.96 5.45
CA THR A 31 -3.25 -3.68 5.13
C THR A 31 -4.25 -4.27 6.14
N PRO A 32 -4.14 -5.54 6.59
CA PRO A 32 -5.10 -6.10 7.55
C PRO A 32 -5.09 -5.39 8.91
N GLU A 33 -3.91 -5.12 9.45
CA GLU A 33 -3.69 -4.44 10.71
C GLU A 33 -4.19 -3.00 10.64
N PHE A 34 -3.85 -2.28 9.56
CA PHE A 34 -4.34 -0.94 9.29
C PHE A 34 -5.88 -0.87 9.23
N VAL A 35 -6.51 -1.74 8.45
CA VAL A 35 -7.99 -1.77 8.34
C VAL A 35 -8.64 -2.09 9.68
N HIS A 36 -8.03 -2.98 10.47
CA HIS A 36 -8.53 -3.29 11.81
C HIS A 36 -8.42 -2.08 12.76
N ALA A 37 -7.28 -1.38 12.76
CA ALA A 37 -7.07 -0.17 13.55
C ALA A 37 -8.04 0.95 13.13
N CYS A 38 -8.24 1.18 11.84
CA CYS A 38 -9.21 2.15 11.33
C CYS A 38 -10.63 1.87 11.78
N LYS A 39 -11.06 0.60 11.73
CA LYS A 39 -12.40 0.18 12.22
C LYS A 39 -12.58 0.45 13.70
N LYS A 40 -11.58 0.14 14.54
CA LYS A 40 -11.60 0.47 15.97
C LYS A 40 -11.69 1.97 16.23
N ALA A 41 -11.02 2.77 15.42
CA ALA A 41 -10.97 4.21 15.54
C ALA A 41 -12.18 4.93 14.92
N ASN A 42 -13.05 4.21 14.19
CA ASN A 42 -14.13 4.76 13.38
C ASN A 42 -13.61 5.74 12.30
N ILE A 43 -12.52 5.35 11.64
CA ILE A 43 -11.93 6.02 10.47
C ILE A 43 -12.18 5.14 9.25
N LYS A 44 -12.51 5.76 8.11
CA LYS A 44 -12.70 5.05 6.84
C LYS A 44 -11.34 4.63 6.26
N PRO A 45 -11.03 3.33 6.13
CA PRO A 45 -9.77 2.89 5.54
C PRO A 45 -9.83 2.96 4.01
N ILE A 46 -8.77 3.46 3.39
CA ILE A 46 -8.56 3.45 1.94
C ILE A 46 -7.32 2.61 1.68
N VAL A 47 -7.48 1.54 0.91
CA VAL A 47 -6.41 0.56 0.65
C VAL A 47 -5.83 0.81 -0.73
N GLY A 48 -4.52 0.91 -0.81
CA GLY A 48 -3.77 1.07 -2.05
C GLY A 48 -2.43 0.34 -2.03
N VAL A 49 -1.75 0.39 -3.16
CA VAL A 49 -0.39 -0.14 -3.34
C VAL A 49 0.37 0.76 -4.30
N ASP A 50 1.64 1.02 -3.98
CA ASP A 50 2.55 1.75 -4.83
C ASP A 50 3.30 0.79 -5.76
N PHE A 51 3.34 1.12 -7.05
CA PHE A 51 4.07 0.36 -8.07
C PHE A 51 4.99 1.27 -8.88
N LEU A 52 6.21 0.83 -9.08
CA LEU A 52 7.14 1.47 -10.02
C LEU A 52 7.04 0.73 -11.36
N ILE A 53 6.34 1.32 -12.33
CA ILE A 53 6.14 0.73 -13.66
C ILE A 53 6.91 1.60 -14.66
N ASP A 54 7.92 1.03 -15.31
CA ASP A 54 8.76 1.74 -16.27
C ASP A 54 9.26 3.11 -15.76
N GLU A 55 9.77 3.15 -14.52
CA GLU A 55 10.29 4.33 -13.82
C GLU A 55 9.24 5.40 -13.45
N LEU A 56 7.95 5.08 -13.57
CA LEU A 56 6.84 5.91 -13.10
C LEU A 56 6.26 5.31 -11.83
N LEU A 57 6.10 6.13 -10.79
CA LEU A 57 5.50 5.73 -9.54
C LEU A 57 3.99 5.95 -9.60
N PHE A 58 3.26 4.85 -9.57
CA PHE A 58 1.80 4.83 -9.51
C PHE A 58 1.34 4.34 -8.16
N THR A 59 0.37 5.03 -7.57
CA THR A 59 -0.39 4.54 -6.44
C THR A 59 -1.79 4.16 -6.92
N LEU A 60 -2.20 2.93 -6.67
CA LEU A 60 -3.49 2.43 -7.07
C LEU A 60 -4.34 2.16 -5.83
N TYR A 61 -5.41 2.94 -5.63
CA TYR A 61 -6.36 2.77 -4.55
C TYR A 61 -7.57 1.95 -4.98
N VAL A 62 -8.02 1.10 -4.09
CA VAL A 62 -9.20 0.23 -4.31
C VAL A 62 -10.47 1.04 -4.15
N LYS A 63 -11.31 1.07 -5.19
CA LYS A 63 -12.62 1.72 -5.14
C LYS A 63 -13.71 0.83 -4.56
N ASN A 64 -13.71 -0.45 -4.94
CA ASN A 64 -14.70 -1.44 -4.52
C ASN A 64 -14.11 -2.87 -4.54
N GLU A 65 -14.95 -3.88 -4.27
CA GLU A 65 -14.48 -5.28 -4.24
C GLU A 65 -13.92 -5.78 -5.59
N ASN A 66 -14.46 -5.31 -6.71
CA ASN A 66 -13.95 -5.66 -8.03
C ASN A 66 -12.57 -5.02 -8.28
N GLY A 67 -12.40 -3.75 -7.90
CA GLY A 67 -11.09 -3.08 -7.90
C GLY A 67 -10.05 -3.84 -7.07
N TYR A 68 -10.44 -4.36 -5.89
CA TYR A 68 -9.53 -5.17 -5.09
C TYR A 68 -9.06 -6.45 -5.81
N LYS A 69 -9.96 -7.14 -6.51
CA LYS A 69 -9.58 -8.30 -7.33
C LYS A 69 -8.61 -7.92 -8.46
N ASN A 70 -8.84 -6.78 -9.10
CA ASN A 70 -7.96 -6.26 -10.15
C ASN A 70 -6.59 -5.86 -9.59
N LEU A 71 -6.55 -5.21 -8.41
CA LEU A 71 -5.31 -4.91 -7.70
C LEU A 71 -4.51 -6.18 -7.39
N LEU A 72 -5.15 -7.25 -6.92
CA LEU A 72 -4.48 -8.52 -6.64
C LEU A 72 -3.93 -9.19 -7.90
N ARG A 73 -4.63 -9.09 -9.05
CA ARG A 73 -4.11 -9.55 -10.34
C ARG A 73 -2.89 -8.75 -10.76
N LEU A 74 -2.99 -7.43 -10.74
CA LEU A 74 -1.86 -6.54 -11.04
C LEU A 74 -0.68 -6.83 -10.12
N PHE A 75 -0.91 -6.94 -8.82
CA PHE A 75 0.11 -7.28 -7.82
C PHE A 75 0.83 -8.58 -8.16
N THR A 76 0.08 -9.63 -8.50
CA THR A 76 0.63 -10.93 -8.86
C THR A 76 1.48 -10.86 -10.13
N ASP A 77 1.00 -10.17 -11.15
CA ASP A 77 1.70 -10.07 -12.44
C ASP A 77 2.87 -9.09 -12.39
N TYR A 78 2.80 -8.06 -11.54
CA TYR A 78 3.92 -7.16 -11.26
C TYR A 78 5.12 -7.92 -10.67
N HIS A 79 4.89 -8.78 -9.67
CA HIS A 79 5.96 -9.59 -9.08
C HIS A 79 6.53 -10.67 -10.04
N LYS A 80 5.82 -10.98 -11.11
CA LYS A 80 6.32 -11.83 -12.20
C LYS A 80 7.07 -11.05 -13.28
N GLY A 81 7.13 -9.71 -13.19
CA GLY A 81 7.73 -8.85 -14.21
C GLY A 81 6.93 -8.75 -15.51
N LEU A 82 5.60 -8.96 -15.44
CA LEU A 82 4.72 -8.97 -16.61
C LEU A 82 4.00 -7.64 -16.85
N VAL A 83 4.11 -6.68 -15.91
CA VAL A 83 3.42 -5.38 -15.99
C VAL A 83 4.35 -4.34 -16.60
N THR A 84 3.84 -3.65 -17.63
CA THR A 84 4.51 -2.56 -18.34
C THR A 84 3.54 -1.40 -18.54
N LEU A 85 4.01 -0.23 -19.00
CA LEU A 85 3.12 0.89 -19.36
C LEU A 85 2.12 0.53 -20.46
N ASP A 86 2.45 -0.40 -21.36
CA ASP A 86 1.56 -0.78 -22.45
C ASP A 86 0.35 -1.60 -21.99
N ASN A 87 0.45 -2.27 -20.84
CA ASN A 87 -0.61 -3.19 -20.40
C ASN A 87 -1.23 -2.87 -19.02
N TYR A 88 -0.62 -1.98 -18.20
CA TYR A 88 -1.09 -1.74 -16.83
C TYR A 88 -2.53 -1.21 -16.77
N ALA A 89 -2.96 -0.45 -17.79
CA ALA A 89 -4.33 0.08 -17.87
C ALA A 89 -5.40 -1.03 -17.85
N SER A 90 -5.07 -2.25 -18.33
CA SER A 90 -5.99 -3.39 -18.31
C SER A 90 -6.34 -3.90 -16.89
N TYR A 91 -5.60 -3.48 -15.89
CA TYR A 91 -5.82 -3.83 -14.48
C TYR A 91 -6.56 -2.75 -13.70
N THR A 92 -6.73 -1.53 -14.24
CA THR A 92 -7.15 -0.33 -13.49
C THR A 92 -8.66 -0.17 -13.35
N CYS A 93 -9.47 -1.07 -13.91
CA CYS A 93 -10.92 -1.03 -13.75
C CYS A 93 -11.30 -1.08 -12.26
N ASP A 94 -12.17 -0.15 -11.82
CA ASP A 94 -12.56 0.04 -10.41
C ASP A 94 -11.39 0.34 -9.45
N LEU A 95 -10.28 0.86 -9.98
CA LEU A 95 -9.19 1.45 -9.22
C LEU A 95 -9.13 2.97 -9.44
N ILE A 96 -8.55 3.66 -8.49
CA ILE A 96 -8.17 5.06 -8.58
C ILE A 96 -6.67 5.09 -8.76
N VAL A 97 -6.21 5.67 -9.85
CA VAL A 97 -4.80 5.72 -10.24
C VAL A 97 -4.25 7.10 -9.99
N VAL A 98 -3.24 7.20 -9.15
CA VAL A 98 -2.49 8.43 -8.90
C VAL A 98 -1.08 8.26 -9.44
N LEU A 99 -0.71 9.07 -10.42
CA LEU A 99 0.65 9.14 -10.93
C LEU A 99 1.42 10.22 -10.17
N SER A 100 2.50 9.83 -9.48
CA SER A 100 3.35 10.78 -8.77
C SER A 100 4.16 11.63 -9.74
N ILE A 101 4.04 12.95 -9.64
CA ILE A 101 4.83 13.90 -10.46
C ILE A 101 6.31 13.93 -10.06
N THR A 102 6.68 13.35 -8.91
CA THR A 102 8.06 13.30 -8.44
C THR A 102 8.88 12.20 -9.09
N SER A 103 8.25 11.31 -9.86
CA SER A 103 8.93 10.24 -10.60
C SER A 103 9.98 10.81 -11.56
N PRO A 104 11.23 10.30 -11.59
CA PRO A 104 12.26 10.82 -12.47
C PRO A 104 11.82 10.89 -13.95
N LYS A 105 11.24 9.82 -14.46
CA LYS A 105 10.73 9.75 -15.83
C LYS A 105 9.61 10.76 -16.12
N PHE A 106 8.77 11.09 -15.13
CA PHE A 106 7.76 12.13 -15.30
C PHE A 106 8.42 13.50 -15.44
N LYS A 107 9.39 13.83 -14.58
CA LYS A 107 10.15 15.09 -14.66
C LYS A 107 10.87 15.23 -15.99
N ASP A 108 11.51 14.16 -16.45
CA ASP A 108 12.21 14.14 -17.76
C ASP A 108 11.23 14.33 -18.92
N ALA A 109 10.08 13.64 -18.90
CA ALA A 109 9.05 13.78 -19.92
C ALA A 109 8.43 15.17 -19.92
N PHE A 110 8.24 15.80 -18.74
CA PHE A 110 7.63 17.12 -18.59
C PHE A 110 8.42 18.23 -19.31
N ASN A 111 9.74 18.08 -19.42
CA ASN A 111 10.61 19.00 -20.16
C ASN A 111 10.54 18.86 -21.69
N SER A 112 9.71 17.93 -22.20
CA SER A 112 9.57 17.68 -23.63
C SER A 112 8.36 18.38 -24.24
N ASP A 113 8.50 18.96 -25.43
CA ASP A 113 7.37 19.54 -26.21
C ASP A 113 6.26 18.52 -26.51
N LYS A 114 6.54 17.22 -26.37
CA LYS A 114 5.59 16.12 -26.58
C LYS A 114 4.95 15.61 -25.31
N PHE A 115 5.15 16.28 -24.19
CA PHE A 115 4.68 15.82 -22.87
C PHE A 115 3.17 15.50 -22.84
N ASN A 116 2.35 16.38 -23.41
CA ASN A 116 0.90 16.14 -23.43
C ASN A 116 0.52 14.85 -24.18
N TYR A 117 1.15 14.60 -25.34
CA TYR A 117 0.88 13.36 -26.09
C TYR A 117 1.30 12.12 -25.30
N TRP A 118 2.46 12.19 -24.65
CA TRP A 118 2.96 11.13 -23.80
C TRP A 118 2.03 10.87 -22.61
N LEU A 119 1.53 11.93 -21.95
CA LEU A 119 0.65 11.80 -20.80
C LEU A 119 -0.74 11.24 -21.20
N VAL A 120 -1.25 11.63 -22.38
CA VAL A 120 -2.46 11.02 -22.98
C VAL A 120 -2.28 9.52 -23.17
N ASP A 121 -1.10 9.07 -23.65
CA ASP A 121 -0.82 7.64 -23.80
C ASP A 121 -0.74 6.92 -22.44
N VAL A 122 -0.12 7.54 -21.45
CA VAL A 122 -0.07 7.01 -20.08
C VAL A 122 -1.46 6.89 -19.45
N GLN A 123 -2.34 7.86 -19.65
CA GLN A 123 -3.70 7.85 -19.09
C GLN A 123 -4.68 6.95 -19.86
N ARG A 124 -4.32 6.52 -21.07
CA ARG A 124 -5.26 5.85 -21.99
C ARG A 124 -5.92 4.62 -21.36
N GLY A 125 -7.26 4.62 -21.35
CA GLY A 125 -8.07 3.51 -20.84
C GLY A 125 -8.24 3.49 -19.31
N ILE A 126 -7.89 4.59 -18.62
CA ILE A 126 -8.04 4.73 -17.17
C ILE A 126 -9.14 5.74 -16.85
N ASP A 127 -10.18 5.29 -16.16
CA ASP A 127 -11.34 6.14 -15.84
C ASP A 127 -11.08 7.14 -14.72
N ASN A 128 -10.34 6.73 -13.69
CA ASN A 128 -10.07 7.53 -12.50
C ASN A 128 -8.56 7.79 -12.37
N PHE A 129 -8.06 8.78 -13.13
CA PHE A 129 -6.65 9.14 -13.19
C PHE A 129 -6.41 10.53 -12.59
N TYR A 130 -5.38 10.64 -11.75
CA TYR A 130 -4.97 11.87 -11.08
C TYR A 130 -3.46 12.04 -11.13
N LEU A 131 -3.01 13.30 -11.19
CA LEU A 131 -1.61 13.66 -10.96
C LEU A 131 -1.43 13.96 -9.47
N GLY A 132 -0.59 13.18 -8.81
CA GLY A 132 -0.31 13.31 -7.37
C GLY A 132 0.73 14.39 -7.12
N ILE A 133 0.31 15.50 -6.50
CA ILE A 133 1.19 16.60 -6.10
C ILE A 133 1.78 16.28 -4.73
N ALA A 134 3.10 16.21 -4.63
CA ALA A 134 3.81 16.03 -3.36
C ALA A 134 4.18 17.36 -2.71
N PRO A 135 4.28 17.47 -1.38
CA PRO A 135 4.72 18.69 -0.70
C PRO A 135 6.24 18.79 -0.74
N ASP A 136 6.81 19.28 -1.82
CA ASP A 136 8.25 19.48 -1.95
C ASP A 136 8.59 20.97 -2.01
N LYS A 137 9.50 21.41 -1.12
CA LYS A 137 9.97 22.80 -1.10
C LYS A 137 11.03 23.06 -2.17
N GLU A 138 11.82 22.07 -2.51
CA GLU A 138 12.94 22.22 -3.45
C GLU A 138 12.46 22.36 -4.89
N ASP A 139 11.37 21.68 -5.26
CA ASP A 139 10.78 21.66 -6.60
C ASP A 139 9.53 22.58 -6.74
N TYR A 140 9.40 23.62 -5.92
CA TYR A 140 8.20 24.47 -5.87
C TYR A 140 7.79 25.03 -7.23
N LEU A 141 8.75 25.56 -8.01
CA LEU A 141 8.47 26.10 -9.35
C LEU A 141 7.98 25.03 -10.32
N TYR A 142 8.56 23.87 -10.27
CA TYR A 142 8.12 22.72 -11.05
C TYR A 142 6.67 22.31 -10.73
N HIS A 143 6.30 22.29 -9.45
CA HIS A 143 4.92 21.97 -9.04
C HIS A 143 3.92 23.02 -9.55
N ILE A 144 4.27 24.32 -9.55
CA ILE A 144 3.43 25.36 -10.16
C ILE A 144 3.24 25.09 -11.66
N GLN A 145 4.32 24.81 -12.39
CA GLN A 145 4.24 24.53 -13.82
C GLN A 145 3.39 23.31 -14.15
N VAL A 146 3.51 22.23 -13.34
CA VAL A 146 2.66 21.04 -13.50
C VAL A 146 1.18 21.36 -13.23
N ARG A 147 0.86 22.17 -12.21
CA ARG A 147 -0.50 22.61 -11.92
C ARG A 147 -1.08 23.46 -13.06
N GLU A 148 -0.33 24.41 -13.59
CA GLU A 148 -0.73 25.24 -14.74
C GLU A 148 -0.98 24.37 -15.98
N PHE A 149 -0.11 23.40 -16.24
CA PHE A 149 -0.27 22.44 -17.31
C PHE A 149 -1.53 21.59 -17.08
N ALA A 150 -1.76 21.08 -15.89
CA ALA A 150 -2.93 20.27 -15.55
C ALA A 150 -4.24 21.02 -15.78
N VAL A 151 -4.32 22.27 -15.31
CA VAL A 151 -5.48 23.14 -15.53
C VAL A 151 -5.71 23.38 -17.01
N SER A 152 -4.67 23.74 -17.77
CA SER A 152 -4.79 24.04 -19.20
C SER A 152 -5.20 22.85 -20.08
N HIS A 153 -4.91 21.61 -19.64
CA HIS A 153 -5.21 20.38 -20.36
C HIS A 153 -6.28 19.51 -19.67
N THR A 154 -6.96 20.04 -18.64
CA THR A 154 -8.06 19.37 -17.91
C THR A 154 -7.67 18.07 -17.20
N TYR A 155 -6.42 17.94 -16.77
CA TYR A 155 -6.00 16.86 -15.89
C TYR A 155 -6.39 17.18 -14.46
N LYS A 156 -6.81 16.15 -13.72
CA LYS A 156 -7.10 16.29 -12.29
C LYS A 156 -5.82 16.16 -11.48
N THR A 157 -5.59 17.10 -10.57
CA THR A 157 -4.54 17.02 -9.56
C THR A 157 -5.14 16.60 -8.21
N VAL A 158 -4.33 15.98 -7.35
CA VAL A 158 -4.74 15.56 -6.01
C VAL A 158 -3.60 15.81 -5.02
N ALA A 159 -3.94 16.21 -3.79
CA ALA A 159 -2.98 16.29 -2.71
C ALA A 159 -2.43 14.90 -2.39
N PHE A 160 -1.11 14.72 -2.50
CA PHE A 160 -0.47 13.43 -2.40
C PHE A 160 0.76 13.48 -1.48
N PRO A 161 0.55 13.64 -0.14
CA PRO A 161 1.64 13.61 0.82
C PRO A 161 2.22 12.20 0.95
N PHE A 162 3.54 12.09 0.89
CA PHE A 162 4.27 10.85 1.14
C PHE A 162 4.50 10.72 2.66
N VAL A 163 3.68 9.94 3.37
CA VAL A 163 3.80 9.79 4.82
C VAL A 163 4.71 8.62 5.16
N GLN A 164 5.92 8.91 5.65
CA GLN A 164 6.90 7.91 6.07
C GLN A 164 7.12 7.88 7.59
N TYR A 165 6.79 8.97 8.28
CA TYR A 165 6.86 9.15 9.73
C TYR A 165 5.73 10.05 10.25
N LEU A 166 5.48 10.05 11.57
CA LEU A 166 4.30 10.71 12.14
C LEU A 166 4.53 12.20 12.43
N LYS A 167 5.71 12.55 12.91
CA LYS A 167 6.05 13.91 13.32
C LYS A 167 7.31 14.38 12.61
N LYS A 168 7.43 15.66 12.41
CA LYS A 168 8.56 16.28 11.74
C LYS A 168 9.92 15.88 12.34
N GLU A 169 9.98 15.71 13.66
CA GLU A 169 11.17 15.32 14.40
C GLU A 169 11.62 13.86 14.10
N ASP A 170 10.70 13.01 13.68
CA ASP A 170 10.96 11.60 13.37
C ASP A 170 11.75 11.40 12.07
N ALA A 171 11.96 12.47 11.27
CA ALA A 171 12.78 12.44 10.06
C ALA A 171 14.19 11.88 10.31
N VAL A 172 14.74 12.14 11.51
CA VAL A 172 16.05 11.61 11.94
C VAL A 172 16.06 10.08 11.91
N VAL A 173 14.96 9.46 12.38
CA VAL A 173 14.87 7.99 12.47
C VAL A 173 14.88 7.38 11.07
N LEU A 174 14.15 7.99 10.11
CA LEU A 174 14.16 7.53 8.73
C LEU A 174 15.58 7.59 8.15
N LYS A 175 16.27 8.72 8.32
CA LYS A 175 17.67 8.87 7.85
C LYS A 175 18.64 7.90 8.51
N MET A 176 18.44 7.54 9.77
CA MET A 176 19.22 6.48 10.42
C MET A 176 18.98 5.12 9.77
N VAL A 177 17.72 4.78 9.48
CA VAL A 177 17.39 3.52 8.80
C VAL A 177 18.00 3.46 7.39
N GLU A 178 17.92 4.56 6.64
CA GLU A 178 18.52 4.68 5.32
C GLU A 178 20.05 4.52 5.36
N ALA A 179 20.72 5.22 6.28
CA ALA A 179 22.16 5.13 6.47
C ALA A 179 22.62 3.70 6.82
N VAL A 180 21.86 3.00 7.67
CA VAL A 180 22.13 1.59 8.01
C VAL A 180 21.93 0.69 6.78
N SER A 181 20.85 0.89 6.01
CA SER A 181 20.55 0.06 4.83
C SER A 181 21.59 0.24 3.73
N GLU A 182 22.12 1.45 3.56
CA GLU A 182 23.14 1.79 2.56
C GLU A 182 24.58 1.59 3.06
N ASN A 183 24.75 1.22 4.34
CA ASN A 183 26.05 1.11 5.00
C ASN A 183 26.90 2.40 4.86
N LYS A 184 26.25 3.56 5.02
CA LYS A 184 26.85 4.89 4.93
C LYS A 184 26.83 5.60 6.29
N PRO A 185 27.78 6.49 6.59
CA PRO A 185 27.71 7.32 7.78
C PRO A 185 26.52 8.27 7.72
N LEU A 186 25.87 8.50 8.87
CA LEU A 186 24.75 9.44 8.98
C LEU A 186 25.23 10.87 8.72
N ALA A 187 24.71 11.51 7.68
CA ALA A 187 24.92 12.94 7.42
C ALA A 187 23.86 13.77 8.15
N ILE A 188 24.26 14.45 9.23
CA ILE A 188 23.34 15.19 10.13
C ILE A 188 22.85 16.52 9.50
N LYS A 189 23.25 16.88 8.31
CA LYS A 189 23.10 18.25 7.79
C LYS A 189 21.70 18.69 7.41
N GLU A 190 20.74 17.81 7.23
CA GLU A 190 19.36 18.17 6.83
C GLU A 190 18.35 17.25 7.50
N LEU A 191 17.93 17.61 8.71
CA LEU A 191 16.95 16.87 9.49
C LEU A 191 15.51 17.32 9.26
N GLU A 192 15.27 18.26 8.35
CA GLU A 192 13.92 18.69 7.99
C GLU A 192 13.40 17.83 6.83
N GLY A 193 12.41 16.99 7.12
CA GLY A 193 11.68 16.25 6.11
C GLY A 193 10.25 16.74 5.97
N SER A 194 9.67 16.57 4.78
CA SER A 194 8.27 16.88 4.47
C SER A 194 7.36 15.66 4.50
N ASN A 195 7.90 14.46 4.81
CA ASN A 195 7.19 13.18 4.68
C ASN A 195 6.51 12.73 5.99
N TYR A 196 5.99 13.68 6.76
CA TYR A 196 5.23 13.42 7.98
C TYR A 196 3.73 13.54 7.75
N LEU A 197 2.93 13.04 8.69
CA LEU A 197 1.49 13.16 8.65
C LEU A 197 1.08 14.61 8.87
N LEU A 198 0.55 15.24 7.82
CA LEU A 198 0.13 16.66 7.83
C LEU A 198 -1.23 16.81 8.50
N SER A 199 -1.38 17.84 9.33
CA SER A 199 -2.68 18.33 9.81
C SER A 199 -3.45 19.05 8.69
N ASN A 200 -4.76 19.29 8.91
CA ASN A 200 -5.58 20.02 7.94
C ASN A 200 -5.03 21.42 7.63
N ASP A 201 -4.51 22.13 8.64
CA ASP A 201 -3.95 23.46 8.45
C ASP A 201 -2.65 23.42 7.64
N GLU A 202 -1.81 22.41 7.87
CA GLU A 202 -0.59 22.19 7.10
C GLU A 202 -0.89 21.76 5.66
N MET A 203 -1.95 20.99 5.44
CA MET A 203 -2.41 20.65 4.08
C MET A 203 -2.75 21.91 3.28
N LEU A 204 -3.45 22.89 3.88
CA LEU A 204 -3.80 24.16 3.23
C LEU A 204 -2.58 25.05 2.90
N VAL A 205 -1.44 24.82 3.54
CA VAL A 205 -0.18 25.52 3.22
C VAL A 205 0.49 24.95 1.95
N HIS A 206 0.35 23.65 1.73
CA HIS A 206 1.07 22.93 0.67
C HIS A 206 0.25 22.68 -0.59
N TYR A 207 -1.09 22.64 -0.45
CA TYR A 207 -2.00 22.22 -1.51
C TYR A 207 -3.07 23.27 -1.79
N THR A 208 -3.60 23.24 -3.01
CA THR A 208 -4.76 24.06 -3.37
C THR A 208 -6.04 23.46 -2.80
N GLU A 209 -7.09 24.29 -2.69
CA GLU A 209 -8.40 23.83 -2.25
C GLU A 209 -8.96 22.74 -3.17
N GLU A 210 -8.72 22.85 -4.49
CA GLU A 210 -9.13 21.85 -5.48
C GLU A 210 -8.43 20.50 -5.28
N GLU A 211 -7.14 20.51 -4.93
CA GLU A 211 -6.37 19.29 -4.67
C GLU A 211 -6.85 18.59 -3.39
N ILE A 212 -7.17 19.36 -2.35
CA ILE A 212 -7.76 18.85 -1.11
C ILE A 212 -9.18 18.34 -1.35
N HIS A 213 -9.97 19.07 -2.15
CA HIS A 213 -11.32 18.64 -2.52
C HIS A 213 -11.27 17.31 -3.30
N ALA A 214 -10.36 17.18 -4.27
CA ALA A 214 -10.16 15.93 -5.01
C ALA A 214 -9.78 14.76 -4.09
N THR A 215 -8.98 15.00 -3.04
CA THR A 215 -8.66 13.98 -2.01
C THR A 215 -9.93 13.50 -1.28
N ASN A 216 -10.82 14.42 -0.92
CA ASN A 216 -12.10 14.10 -0.28
C ASN A 216 -13.04 13.35 -1.23
N GLU A 217 -13.15 13.78 -2.51
CA GLU A 217 -13.93 13.07 -3.53
C GLU A 217 -13.44 11.61 -3.72
N ILE A 218 -12.13 11.40 -3.72
CA ILE A 218 -11.54 10.05 -3.75
C ILE A 218 -11.99 9.26 -2.53
N ALA A 219 -11.85 9.82 -1.33
CA ALA A 219 -12.22 9.16 -0.11
C ALA A 219 -13.72 8.79 -0.09
N ASP A 220 -14.60 9.68 -0.55
CA ASP A 220 -16.04 9.45 -0.61
C ASP A 220 -16.42 8.38 -1.64
N SER A 221 -15.71 8.33 -2.78
CA SER A 221 -15.97 7.39 -3.87
C SER A 221 -15.59 5.93 -3.53
N VAL A 222 -14.78 5.70 -2.50
CA VAL A 222 -14.37 4.37 -2.06
C VAL A 222 -15.53 3.69 -1.32
N ASP A 223 -15.98 2.54 -1.85
CA ASP A 223 -16.94 1.64 -1.20
C ASP A 223 -16.32 0.24 -1.12
N PHE A 224 -15.29 0.12 -0.29
CA PHE A 224 -14.56 -1.13 -0.10
C PHE A 224 -14.39 -1.45 1.39
N ASN A 225 -14.76 -2.68 1.75
CA ASN A 225 -14.58 -3.20 3.10
C ASN A 225 -13.80 -4.51 3.05
N LEU A 226 -12.53 -4.47 3.44
CA LEU A 226 -11.73 -5.68 3.55
C LEU A 226 -12.30 -6.59 4.64
N ILE A 227 -12.86 -7.72 4.21
CA ILE A 227 -13.35 -8.76 5.11
C ILE A 227 -12.24 -9.78 5.30
N THR A 228 -11.55 -9.73 6.43
CA THR A 228 -10.61 -10.79 6.85
C THR A 228 -11.42 -11.98 7.37
N LYS A 229 -11.80 -12.90 6.48
CA LYS A 229 -12.31 -14.19 6.92
C LYS A 229 -11.12 -15.06 7.33
N ARG A 230 -11.17 -15.67 8.51
CA ARG A 230 -10.25 -16.77 8.82
C ARG A 230 -10.38 -17.79 7.70
N GLY A 231 -9.28 -18.04 6.99
CA GLY A 231 -9.25 -19.09 5.96
C GLY A 231 -9.74 -20.40 6.59
N LYS A 232 -10.70 -21.07 5.95
CA LYS A 232 -10.98 -22.46 6.33
C LYS A 232 -9.73 -23.24 6.00
N LEU A 233 -9.19 -23.95 6.99
CA LEU A 233 -8.17 -24.95 6.76
C LEU A 233 -8.74 -25.96 5.76
N LEU A 234 -7.94 -26.27 4.74
CA LEU A 234 -8.33 -27.28 3.75
C LEU A 234 -8.43 -28.63 4.48
N GLU A 235 -9.59 -29.28 4.37
CA GLU A 235 -9.76 -30.64 4.85
C GLU A 235 -8.93 -31.60 4.00
N TYR A 236 -8.06 -32.35 4.63
CA TYR A 236 -7.29 -33.36 3.95
C TYR A 236 -8.20 -34.58 3.61
N LYS A 237 -8.45 -34.77 2.33
CA LYS A 237 -9.22 -35.95 1.86
C LYS A 237 -8.32 -37.18 1.91
N ASN A 238 -8.78 -38.22 2.62
CA ASN A 238 -8.09 -39.49 2.74
C ASN A 238 -9.05 -40.64 2.34
N ASP A 239 -8.47 -41.76 1.92
CA ASP A 239 -9.24 -42.91 1.44
C ASP A 239 -9.94 -43.71 2.58
N LEU A 240 -9.67 -43.35 3.84
CA LEU A 240 -10.24 -44.02 5.02
C LEU A 240 -11.52 -43.34 5.53
N GLY A 241 -11.93 -42.22 4.91
CA GLY A 241 -13.12 -41.47 5.31
C GLY A 241 -12.99 -40.77 6.69
N MET A 242 -11.77 -40.64 7.20
CA MET A 242 -11.48 -40.00 8.48
C MET A 242 -11.43 -38.48 8.32
N THR A 243 -11.73 -37.70 9.38
CA THR A 243 -11.41 -36.27 9.44
C THR A 243 -9.90 -36.05 9.38
N SER A 244 -9.45 -34.85 9.08
CA SER A 244 -8.01 -34.51 9.02
C SER A 244 -7.30 -34.82 10.34
N ASP A 245 -7.94 -34.55 11.47
CA ASP A 245 -7.39 -34.76 12.82
C ASP A 245 -7.31 -36.27 13.14
N GLU A 246 -8.38 -37.03 12.88
CA GLU A 246 -8.37 -38.49 13.06
C GLU A 246 -7.31 -39.16 12.18
N TYR A 247 -7.14 -38.67 10.95
CA TYR A 247 -6.12 -39.19 10.05
C TYR A 247 -4.70 -38.90 10.52
N LEU A 248 -4.47 -37.69 11.05
CA LEU A 248 -3.18 -37.31 11.65
C LEU A 248 -2.85 -38.21 12.85
N HIS A 249 -3.81 -38.41 13.77
CA HIS A 249 -3.67 -39.34 14.90
C HIS A 249 -3.36 -40.73 14.44
N HIS A 250 -4.04 -41.21 13.40
CA HIS A 250 -3.80 -42.53 12.80
C HIS A 250 -2.36 -42.67 12.25
N LEU A 251 -1.89 -41.66 11.50
CA LEU A 251 -0.53 -41.67 10.93
C LEU A 251 0.56 -41.66 12.02
N VAL A 252 0.38 -40.81 13.06
CA VAL A 252 1.33 -40.73 14.19
C VAL A 252 1.39 -42.08 14.92
N ARG A 253 0.24 -42.73 15.15
CA ARG A 253 0.19 -44.04 15.79
C ARG A 253 0.92 -45.13 14.95
N LEU A 254 0.69 -45.13 13.63
CA LEU A 254 1.40 -46.05 12.73
C LEU A 254 2.91 -45.81 12.72
N ALA A 255 3.34 -44.53 12.74
CA ALA A 255 4.75 -44.19 12.79
C ALA A 255 5.41 -44.63 14.08
N LEU A 256 4.74 -44.45 15.25
CA LEU A 256 5.24 -44.94 16.55
C LEU A 256 5.34 -46.45 16.61
N GLN A 257 4.41 -47.18 15.98
CA GLN A 257 4.46 -48.64 15.87
C GLN A 257 5.61 -49.10 14.96
N LYS A 258 5.74 -48.51 13.75
CA LYS A 258 6.80 -48.87 12.78
C LYS A 258 8.20 -48.64 13.33
N THR A 259 8.40 -47.59 14.08
CA THR A 259 9.69 -47.24 14.69
C THR A 259 9.95 -47.92 16.02
N GLY A 260 8.97 -48.66 16.57
CA GLY A 260 9.06 -49.29 17.88
C GLY A 260 9.00 -48.30 19.08
N PHE A 261 8.84 -46.98 18.80
CA PHE A 261 8.78 -45.95 19.84
C PHE A 261 7.47 -45.96 20.63
N ILE A 262 6.47 -46.70 20.20
CA ILE A 262 5.24 -46.88 20.96
C ILE A 262 5.49 -47.51 22.34
N ARG A 263 6.61 -48.23 22.53
CA ARG A 263 7.02 -48.82 23.82
C ARG A 263 7.74 -47.81 24.74
N ARG A 264 8.07 -46.61 24.26
CA ARG A 264 8.78 -45.54 25.03
C ARG A 264 7.80 -44.52 25.49
N HIS A 265 7.49 -44.49 26.79
CA HIS A 265 6.52 -43.53 27.36
C HIS A 265 6.81 -42.06 27.03
N SER A 266 8.09 -41.64 26.97
CA SER A 266 8.45 -40.27 26.63
C SER A 266 7.98 -39.85 25.22
N TYR A 267 8.12 -40.74 24.25
CA TYR A 267 7.67 -40.48 22.86
C TYR A 267 6.15 -40.47 22.76
N VAL A 268 5.47 -41.37 23.44
CA VAL A 268 4.01 -41.43 23.45
C VAL A 268 3.41 -40.21 24.12
N ASN A 269 3.98 -39.74 25.23
CA ASN A 269 3.52 -38.55 25.93
C ASN A 269 3.79 -37.32 25.09
N ARG A 270 4.95 -37.23 24.43
CA ARG A 270 5.24 -36.07 23.53
C ARG A 270 4.28 -36.06 22.33
N ALA A 271 4.03 -37.19 21.71
CA ALA A 271 3.07 -37.27 20.60
C ALA A 271 1.66 -36.83 20.99
N LYS A 272 1.19 -37.22 22.20
CA LYS A 272 -0.10 -36.76 22.72
C LYS A 272 -0.12 -35.24 22.88
N TYR A 273 0.92 -34.68 23.50
CA TYR A 273 1.04 -33.22 23.71
C TYR A 273 1.05 -32.43 22.41
N GLU A 274 1.63 -32.95 21.34
CA GLU A 274 1.69 -32.28 20.04
C GLU A 274 0.38 -32.43 19.24
N LEU A 275 -0.47 -33.39 19.59
CA LEU A 275 -1.73 -33.65 18.89
C LEU A 275 -2.95 -33.00 19.57
N ASP A 276 -2.84 -32.67 20.87
CA ASP A 276 -3.84 -31.93 21.65
C ASP A 276 -3.68 -30.40 21.44
#